data_c7e16084ca5dcc9fcb6a6aa062c6edba
#
_entry.id   c7e16084ca5dcc9fcb6a6aa062c6edba
#
_cell.length_a   1.000
_cell.length_b   1.000
_cell.length_c   1.000
_cell.angle_alpha   90.00
_cell.angle_beta   90.00
_cell.angle_gamma   90.00
#
_symmetry.space_group_name_H-M   'P 1'
#
loop_
_entity.id
_entity.type
_entity.pdbx_description
1 polymer ?
#
loop_
_entity_poly.entity_id
_entity_poly.type
_entity_poly.pdbx_seq_one_letter_code
_entity_poly.pdbx_strand_id
1 'polypeptide(L)'
;FVTEETDLAAILEQIGISEAELLMRNELNQPDDIKAGTTLRIVLPSFLEREAEPFTEEDFELLAKITMVEVGYESYEAQLAVANVILNRVKDPRFPNTIREVIYAGKQFPPAHNGLLDKSMPSETVRRAAKDALNGKNNIQDAVYFYNPKVTKGKFWSSLTVVDTVGSHRFAK
;
A
#
# COMPACT_ATOMS: atom_id res chain seq x y z
N PHE A 1 27.26 10.49 -2.78
CA PHE A 1 28.62 10.65 -3.27
C PHE A 1 29.21 9.28 -3.64
N VAL A 2 29.73 9.14 -4.85
CA VAL A 2 30.29 7.87 -5.37
C VAL A 2 31.79 7.81 -5.05
N THR A 3 32.22 6.69 -4.46
CA THR A 3 33.62 6.37 -4.23
C THR A 3 34.05 5.20 -5.13
N GLU A 4 35.36 4.91 -5.22
CA GLU A 4 35.85 3.73 -5.95
C GLU A 4 35.36 2.39 -5.41
N GLU A 5 34.93 2.35 -4.13
CA GLU A 5 34.38 1.18 -3.45
C GLU A 5 32.85 1.13 -3.43
N THR A 6 32.18 2.05 -4.15
CA THR A 6 30.71 2.12 -4.15
C THR A 6 30.13 1.00 -5.01
N ASP A 7 29.44 0.06 -4.38
CA ASP A 7 28.64 -0.94 -5.10
C ASP A 7 27.27 -0.33 -5.49
N LEU A 8 27.24 0.22 -6.70
CA LEU A 8 26.06 0.89 -7.22
C LEU A 8 24.87 -0.08 -7.37
N ALA A 9 25.13 -1.32 -7.79
CA ALA A 9 24.07 -2.31 -7.99
C ALA A 9 23.37 -2.66 -6.65
N ALA A 10 24.15 -2.86 -5.60
CA ALA A 10 23.61 -3.13 -4.26
C ALA A 10 22.79 -1.94 -3.71
N ILE A 11 23.27 -0.70 -3.98
CA ILE A 11 22.52 0.51 -3.57
C ILE A 11 21.20 0.62 -4.32
N LEU A 12 21.22 0.42 -5.66
CA LEU A 12 20.01 0.49 -6.48
C LEU A 12 18.98 -0.56 -6.09
N GLU A 13 19.41 -1.78 -5.78
CA GLU A 13 18.55 -2.85 -5.29
C GLU A 13 17.92 -2.47 -3.92
N GLN A 14 18.71 -1.93 -3.01
CA GLN A 14 18.26 -1.50 -1.70
C GLN A 14 17.22 -0.37 -1.76
N ILE A 15 17.40 0.59 -2.68
CA ILE A 15 16.49 1.74 -2.82
C ILE A 15 15.35 1.49 -3.82
N GLY A 16 15.35 0.37 -4.54
CA GLY A 16 14.27 -0.05 -5.43
C GLY A 16 14.10 0.80 -6.68
N ILE A 17 15.17 1.42 -7.19
CA ILE A 17 15.19 2.12 -8.49
C ILE A 17 16.07 1.39 -9.49
N SER A 18 15.75 1.50 -10.79
CA SER A 18 16.56 0.93 -11.84
C SER A 18 17.76 1.83 -12.18
N GLU A 19 18.81 1.21 -12.71
CA GLU A 19 19.98 1.95 -13.24
C GLU A 19 19.55 2.98 -14.30
N ALA A 20 18.66 2.59 -15.22
CA ALA A 20 18.13 3.50 -16.24
C ALA A 20 17.42 4.72 -15.63
N GLU A 21 16.67 4.53 -14.56
CA GLU A 21 16.00 5.62 -13.84
C GLU A 21 17.02 6.54 -13.13
N LEU A 22 18.06 5.97 -12.53
CA LEU A 22 19.14 6.76 -11.93
C LEU A 22 19.86 7.63 -12.96
N LEU A 23 20.22 7.05 -14.11
CA LEU A 23 20.88 7.76 -15.19
C LEU A 23 20.01 8.91 -15.72
N MET A 24 18.75 8.63 -16.00
CA MET A 24 17.80 9.64 -16.49
C MET A 24 17.64 10.81 -15.52
N ARG A 25 17.53 10.55 -14.22
CA ARG A 25 17.36 11.56 -13.19
C ARG A 25 18.61 12.44 -12.97
N ASN A 26 19.77 11.93 -13.35
CA ASN A 26 21.05 12.63 -13.25
C ASN A 26 21.58 13.15 -14.59
N GLU A 27 20.78 13.08 -15.66
CA GLU A 27 21.13 13.53 -17.01
C GLU A 27 22.39 12.83 -17.56
N LEU A 28 22.58 11.55 -17.18
CA LEU A 28 23.68 10.71 -17.63
C LEU A 28 23.21 9.79 -18.78
N ASN A 29 24.11 9.50 -19.72
CA ASN A 29 23.77 8.71 -20.92
C ASN A 29 24.05 7.22 -20.72
N GLN A 30 25.04 6.89 -19.90
CA GLN A 30 25.51 5.52 -19.70
C GLN A 30 26.10 5.35 -18.29
N PRO A 31 26.17 4.10 -17.76
CA PRO A 31 26.74 3.83 -16.44
C PRO A 31 28.20 4.29 -16.28
N ASP A 32 29.00 4.23 -17.35
CA ASP A 32 30.40 4.64 -17.34
C ASP A 32 30.61 6.15 -17.10
N ASP A 33 29.57 6.95 -17.20
CA ASP A 33 29.58 8.37 -16.83
C ASP A 33 29.62 8.57 -15.29
N ILE A 34 29.31 7.53 -14.52
CA ILE A 34 29.37 7.54 -13.06
C ILE A 34 30.80 7.23 -12.61
N LYS A 35 31.54 8.27 -12.27
CA LYS A 35 32.94 8.15 -11.81
C LYS A 35 33.04 8.43 -10.31
N ALA A 36 34.13 7.95 -9.71
CA ALA A 36 34.49 8.35 -8.36
C ALA A 36 34.55 9.88 -8.24
N GLY A 37 33.92 10.42 -7.21
CA GLY A 37 33.76 11.87 -7.03
C GLY A 37 32.45 12.43 -7.59
N THR A 38 31.67 11.64 -8.34
CA THR A 38 30.35 12.07 -8.83
C THR A 38 29.36 12.16 -7.69
N THR A 39 28.60 13.24 -7.64
CA THR A 39 27.44 13.35 -6.74
C THR A 39 26.18 12.99 -7.51
N LEU A 40 25.57 11.86 -7.18
CA LEU A 40 24.33 11.43 -7.78
C LEU A 40 23.14 11.95 -6.97
N ARG A 41 22.15 12.50 -7.68
CA ARG A 41 20.85 12.86 -7.10
C ARG A 41 19.97 11.62 -7.09
N ILE A 42 19.79 11.05 -5.92
CA ILE A 42 18.85 9.95 -5.68
C ILE A 42 17.62 10.57 -5.04
N VAL A 43 16.55 10.71 -5.82
CA VAL A 43 15.24 11.03 -5.24
C VAL A 43 14.66 9.69 -4.80
N LEU A 44 14.76 9.41 -3.52
CA LEU A 44 14.07 8.26 -2.95
C LEU A 44 12.57 8.41 -3.22
N PRO A 45 11.90 7.37 -3.69
CA PRO A 45 10.45 7.36 -3.69
C PRO A 45 9.96 7.72 -2.29
N SER A 46 8.94 8.56 -2.20
CA SER A 46 8.44 9.09 -0.92
C SER A 46 8.06 8.01 0.11
N PHE A 47 7.84 6.77 -0.36
CA PHE A 47 7.59 5.62 0.53
C PHE A 47 8.86 5.12 1.25
N LEU A 48 10.08 5.41 0.74
CA LEU A 48 11.34 5.04 1.41
C LEU A 48 11.78 6.08 2.45
N GLU A 49 11.25 7.29 2.38
CA GLU A 49 11.48 8.33 3.40
C GLU A 49 10.63 8.11 4.67
N ARG A 50 9.66 7.20 4.60
CA ARG A 50 8.88 6.77 5.76
C ARG A 50 9.55 5.53 6.31
N GLU A 51 10.37 5.69 7.35
CA GLU A 51 10.59 4.58 8.26
C GLU A 51 9.20 4.08 8.67
N ALA A 52 8.91 2.83 8.31
CA ALA A 52 7.64 2.22 8.71
C ALA A 52 7.67 2.16 10.23
N GLU A 53 6.99 3.10 10.89
CA GLU A 53 6.70 3.00 12.30
C GLU A 53 6.09 1.62 12.53
N PRO A 54 6.59 0.84 13.48
CA PRO A 54 6.04 -0.47 13.77
C PRO A 54 4.56 -0.29 14.09
N PHE A 55 3.71 -1.09 13.46
CA PHE A 55 2.28 -1.08 13.72
C PHE A 55 2.01 -1.39 15.19
N THR A 56 1.14 -0.59 15.80
CA THR A 56 0.74 -0.75 17.19
C THR A 56 -0.39 -1.78 17.32
N GLU A 57 -0.68 -2.22 18.54
CA GLU A 57 -1.85 -3.05 18.80
C GLU A 57 -3.16 -2.30 18.46
N GLU A 58 -3.20 -0.98 18.64
CA GLU A 58 -4.33 -0.15 18.24
C GLU A 58 -4.54 -0.17 16.72
N ASP A 59 -3.46 -0.10 15.94
CA ASP A 59 -3.52 -0.22 14.47
C ASP A 59 -4.06 -1.58 14.03
N PHE A 60 -3.61 -2.64 14.68
CA PHE A 60 -4.10 -4.00 14.41
C PHE A 60 -5.60 -4.12 14.71
N GLU A 61 -6.04 -3.70 15.89
CA GLU A 61 -7.45 -3.75 16.28
C GLU A 61 -8.33 -2.92 15.32
N LEU A 62 -7.88 -1.74 14.92
CA LEU A 62 -8.60 -0.88 14.01
C LEU A 62 -8.69 -1.47 12.60
N LEU A 63 -7.58 -2.03 12.09
CA LEU A 63 -7.55 -2.73 10.80
C LEU A 63 -8.47 -3.96 10.81
N ALA A 64 -8.44 -4.75 11.88
CA ALA A 64 -9.32 -5.91 12.01
C ALA A 64 -10.80 -5.49 12.06
N LYS A 65 -11.15 -4.45 12.81
CA LYS A 65 -12.52 -3.94 12.92
C LYS A 65 -13.06 -3.46 11.58
N ILE A 66 -12.31 -2.66 10.82
CA ILE A 66 -12.79 -2.18 9.52
C ILE A 66 -12.89 -3.33 8.51
N THR A 67 -11.94 -4.25 8.50
CA THR A 67 -11.98 -5.44 7.63
C THR A 67 -13.23 -6.29 7.94
N MET A 68 -13.56 -6.46 9.22
CA MET A 68 -14.78 -7.18 9.63
C MET A 68 -16.05 -6.52 9.10
N VAL A 69 -16.16 -5.20 9.20
CA VAL A 69 -17.35 -4.48 8.75
C VAL A 69 -17.52 -4.53 7.25
N GLU A 70 -16.42 -4.45 6.50
CA GLU A 70 -16.44 -4.42 5.03
C GLU A 70 -16.67 -5.82 4.42
N VAL A 71 -15.95 -6.84 4.89
CA VAL A 71 -15.90 -8.18 4.26
C VAL A 71 -15.82 -9.33 5.26
N GLY A 72 -16.26 -9.14 6.50
CA GLY A 72 -16.09 -10.11 7.57
C GLY A 72 -16.74 -11.48 7.31
N TYR A 73 -17.74 -11.52 6.46
CA TYR A 73 -18.46 -12.74 6.09
C TYR A 73 -18.00 -13.35 4.77
N GLU A 74 -16.99 -12.76 4.12
CA GLU A 74 -16.37 -13.28 2.90
C GLU A 74 -15.17 -14.20 3.22
N SER A 75 -14.49 -14.69 2.18
CA SER A 75 -13.34 -15.58 2.34
C SER A 75 -12.15 -14.88 3.01
N TYR A 76 -11.24 -15.67 3.57
CA TYR A 76 -9.96 -15.17 4.09
C TYR A 76 -9.20 -14.33 3.05
N GLU A 77 -9.20 -14.76 1.79
CA GLU A 77 -8.55 -14.05 0.68
C GLU A 77 -9.16 -12.66 0.47
N ALA A 78 -10.48 -12.52 0.57
CA ALA A 78 -11.15 -11.23 0.47
C ALA A 78 -10.84 -10.34 1.69
N GLN A 79 -10.82 -10.92 2.89
CA GLN A 79 -10.45 -10.22 4.12
C GLN A 79 -8.98 -9.72 4.05
N LEU A 80 -8.05 -10.56 3.59
CA LEU A 80 -6.65 -10.19 3.37
C LEU A 80 -6.54 -9.06 2.34
N ALA A 81 -7.29 -9.14 1.24
CA ALA A 81 -7.28 -8.16 0.18
C ALA A 81 -7.74 -6.77 0.67
N VAL A 82 -8.85 -6.69 1.42
CA VAL A 82 -9.34 -5.41 1.95
C VAL A 82 -8.38 -4.83 2.98
N ALA A 83 -7.80 -5.64 3.85
CA ALA A 83 -6.76 -5.18 4.78
C ALA A 83 -5.57 -4.57 4.02
N ASN A 84 -5.13 -5.21 2.92
CA ASN A 84 -4.05 -4.70 2.09
C ASN A 84 -4.40 -3.42 1.33
N VAL A 85 -5.65 -3.18 0.93
CA VAL A 85 -6.05 -1.87 0.37
C VAL A 85 -5.73 -0.75 1.35
N ILE A 86 -6.04 -0.93 2.62
CA ILE A 86 -5.78 0.08 3.66
C ILE A 86 -4.27 0.28 3.84
N LEU A 87 -3.50 -0.80 3.92
CA LEU A 87 -2.05 -0.72 4.05
C LEU A 87 -1.37 -0.13 2.81
N ASN A 88 -1.85 -0.45 1.61
CA ASN A 88 -1.37 0.16 0.38
C ASN A 88 -1.65 1.67 0.36
N ARG A 89 -2.83 2.12 0.84
CA ARG A 89 -3.13 3.55 0.97
C ARG A 89 -2.18 4.25 1.95
N VAL A 90 -1.86 3.63 3.07
CA VAL A 90 -0.87 4.18 4.02
C VAL A 90 0.49 4.44 3.36
N LYS A 91 0.87 3.60 2.40
CA LYS A 91 2.13 3.72 1.65
C LYS A 91 2.03 4.67 0.45
N ASP A 92 0.84 4.92 -0.07
CA ASP A 92 0.61 5.72 -1.26
C ASP A 92 0.53 7.22 -0.90
N PRO A 93 1.33 8.09 -1.54
CA PRO A 93 1.38 9.52 -1.21
C PRO A 93 0.07 10.28 -1.47
N ARG A 94 -0.87 9.69 -2.21
CA ARG A 94 -2.21 10.27 -2.45
C ARG A 94 -3.14 10.16 -1.24
N PHE A 95 -2.79 9.35 -0.24
CA PHE A 95 -3.60 9.07 0.94
C PHE A 95 -2.87 9.46 2.24
N PRO A 96 -3.59 9.55 3.36
CA PRO A 96 -2.96 9.70 4.67
C PRO A 96 -1.98 8.56 4.98
N ASN A 97 -1.04 8.80 5.88
CA ASN A 97 0.07 7.89 6.15
C ASN A 97 -0.08 7.02 7.40
N THR A 98 -1.24 7.04 8.03
CA THR A 98 -1.56 6.16 9.16
C THR A 98 -2.82 5.35 8.88
N ILE A 99 -2.93 4.15 9.45
CA ILE A 99 -4.12 3.31 9.34
C ILE A 99 -5.35 4.07 9.82
N ARG A 100 -5.25 4.75 10.97
CA ARG A 100 -6.33 5.53 11.55
C ARG A 100 -6.81 6.62 10.59
N GLU A 101 -5.90 7.41 10.07
CA GLU A 101 -6.27 8.51 9.16
C GLU A 101 -6.85 8.00 7.83
N VAL A 102 -6.32 6.90 7.27
CA VAL A 102 -6.89 6.27 6.06
C VAL A 102 -8.34 5.83 6.31
N ILE A 103 -8.62 5.22 7.47
CA ILE A 103 -9.96 4.73 7.80
C ILE A 103 -10.95 5.88 8.04
N TYR A 104 -10.51 6.93 8.73
CA TYR A 104 -11.35 8.07 9.08
C TYR A 104 -11.34 9.20 8.04
N ALA A 105 -10.53 9.12 6.98
CA ALA A 105 -10.46 10.15 5.94
C ALA A 105 -11.76 10.24 5.14
N GLY A 106 -12.39 11.39 5.18
CA GLY A 106 -13.56 11.72 4.36
C GLY A 106 -14.70 10.71 4.49
N LYS A 107 -15.23 10.26 3.35
CA LYS A 107 -16.35 9.30 3.27
C LYS A 107 -15.93 7.94 2.69
N GLN A 108 -14.66 7.60 2.75
CA GLN A 108 -14.13 6.37 2.15
C GLN A 108 -14.71 5.11 2.82
N PHE A 109 -14.85 5.15 4.14
CA PHE A 109 -15.39 4.06 4.94
C PHE A 109 -16.56 4.57 5.78
N PRO A 110 -17.80 4.56 5.27
CA PRO A 110 -18.96 5.00 6.01
C PRO A 110 -19.11 4.39 7.43
N PRO A 111 -18.73 3.12 7.65
CA PRO A 111 -18.78 2.52 8.98
C PRO A 111 -17.93 3.22 10.05
N ALA A 112 -16.88 3.94 9.64
CA ALA A 112 -16.05 4.72 10.57
C ALA A 112 -16.80 5.93 11.18
N HIS A 113 -17.90 6.37 10.54
CA HIS A 113 -18.62 7.58 10.91
C HIS A 113 -20.02 7.36 11.47
N ASN A 114 -20.52 6.11 11.45
CA ASN A 114 -21.89 5.78 11.87
C ASN A 114 -21.96 4.85 13.09
N GLY A 115 -20.81 4.63 13.77
CA GLY A 115 -20.72 3.81 14.98
C GLY A 115 -20.66 2.30 14.74
N LEU A 116 -20.70 1.81 13.48
CA LEU A 116 -20.57 0.40 13.18
C LEU A 116 -19.18 -0.12 13.46
N LEU A 117 -18.16 0.70 13.19
CA LEU A 117 -16.76 0.35 13.45
C LEU A 117 -16.52 0.10 14.95
N ASP A 118 -17.07 0.95 15.83
CA ASP A 118 -16.90 0.82 17.27
C ASP A 118 -17.54 -0.46 17.82
N LYS A 119 -18.65 -0.89 17.21
CA LYS A 119 -19.39 -2.10 17.58
C LYS A 119 -18.86 -3.37 16.92
N SER A 120 -17.91 -3.24 16.01
CA SER A 120 -17.37 -4.36 15.26
C SER A 120 -16.64 -5.33 16.18
N MET A 121 -16.94 -6.63 16.02
CA MET A 121 -16.28 -7.73 16.71
C MET A 121 -15.59 -8.63 15.66
N PRO A 122 -14.30 -8.41 15.37
CA PRO A 122 -13.59 -9.18 14.38
C PRO A 122 -13.53 -10.67 14.71
N SER A 123 -13.87 -11.51 13.74
CA SER A 123 -13.71 -12.96 13.86
C SER A 123 -12.22 -13.35 13.88
N GLU A 124 -11.95 -14.58 14.30
CA GLU A 124 -10.57 -15.11 14.30
C GLU A 124 -9.94 -15.10 12.89
N THR A 125 -10.73 -15.42 11.85
CA THR A 125 -10.27 -15.38 10.45
C THR A 125 -9.90 -13.97 10.03
N VAL A 126 -10.72 -12.97 10.38
CA VAL A 126 -10.44 -11.56 10.10
C VAL A 126 -9.19 -11.09 10.84
N ARG A 127 -9.04 -11.44 12.11
CA ARG A 127 -7.85 -11.12 12.90
C ARG A 127 -6.58 -11.72 12.28
N ARG A 128 -6.66 -12.96 11.82
CA ARG A 128 -5.56 -13.61 11.10
C ARG A 128 -5.23 -12.88 9.80
N ALA A 129 -6.23 -12.53 8.99
CA ALA A 129 -6.03 -11.81 7.75
C ALA A 129 -5.38 -10.43 7.97
N ALA A 130 -5.86 -9.66 8.96
CA ALA A 130 -5.29 -8.37 9.32
C ALA A 130 -3.84 -8.51 9.80
N LYS A 131 -3.54 -9.49 10.63
CA LYS A 131 -2.19 -9.76 11.13
C LYS A 131 -1.24 -10.19 10.02
N ASP A 132 -1.70 -11.08 9.12
CA ASP A 132 -0.91 -11.52 7.97
C ASP A 132 -0.60 -10.35 7.04
N ALA A 133 -1.57 -9.46 6.80
CA ALA A 133 -1.36 -8.24 6.01
C ALA A 133 -0.30 -7.32 6.66
N LEU A 134 -0.39 -7.06 7.96
CA LEU A 134 0.61 -6.27 8.71
C LEU A 134 2.01 -6.89 8.66
N ASN A 135 2.10 -8.22 8.57
CA ASN A 135 3.35 -8.97 8.43
C ASN A 135 3.85 -9.06 6.98
N GLY A 136 3.20 -8.36 6.04
CA GLY A 136 3.66 -8.25 4.66
C GLY A 136 3.01 -9.19 3.66
N LYS A 137 2.06 -10.05 4.07
CA LYS A 137 1.31 -10.88 3.13
C LYS A 137 0.35 -10.02 2.32
N ASN A 138 0.53 -10.00 1.00
CA ASN A 138 -0.25 -9.17 0.08
C ASN A 138 -0.69 -9.97 -1.15
N ASN A 139 -1.99 -10.00 -1.41
CA ASN A 139 -2.60 -10.71 -2.53
C ASN A 139 -3.22 -9.79 -3.59
N ILE A 140 -3.03 -8.48 -3.49
CA ILE A 140 -3.60 -7.49 -4.42
C ILE A 140 -2.57 -6.48 -4.94
N GLN A 141 -1.28 -6.76 -4.81
CA GLN A 141 -0.19 -5.88 -5.23
C GLN A 141 -0.34 -4.45 -4.65
N ASP A 142 -0.41 -3.44 -5.51
CA ASP A 142 -0.49 -2.02 -5.17
C ASP A 142 -1.92 -1.43 -5.30
N ALA A 143 -2.96 -2.28 -5.35
CA ALA A 143 -4.33 -1.82 -5.42
C ALA A 143 -4.71 -0.97 -4.19
N VAL A 144 -5.35 0.17 -4.45
CA VAL A 144 -5.80 1.13 -3.42
C VAL A 144 -7.30 1.36 -3.41
N TYR A 145 -8.01 0.75 -4.37
CA TYR A 145 -9.47 0.78 -4.47
C TYR A 145 -10.03 -0.63 -4.50
N PHE A 146 -11.21 -0.80 -3.92
CA PHE A 146 -12.01 -2.01 -4.10
C PHE A 146 -13.47 -1.66 -4.26
N TYR A 147 -14.18 -2.43 -5.05
CA TYR A 147 -15.60 -2.23 -5.31
C TYR A 147 -16.28 -3.49 -5.84
N ASN A 148 -17.57 -3.60 -5.58
CA ASN A 148 -18.40 -4.64 -6.19
C ASN A 148 -18.94 -4.16 -7.54
N PRO A 149 -18.51 -4.72 -8.69
CA PRO A 149 -18.90 -4.25 -10.01
C PRO A 149 -20.39 -4.47 -10.35
N LYS A 150 -21.08 -5.31 -9.57
CA LYS A 150 -22.53 -5.53 -9.75
C LYS A 150 -23.35 -4.36 -9.24
N VAL A 151 -22.90 -3.70 -8.16
CA VAL A 151 -23.63 -2.62 -7.50
C VAL A 151 -22.99 -1.25 -7.69
N THR A 152 -21.67 -1.18 -7.82
CA THR A 152 -20.94 0.08 -7.98
C THR A 152 -20.82 0.45 -9.45
N LYS A 153 -21.37 1.59 -9.84
CA LYS A 153 -21.38 2.11 -11.22
C LYS A 153 -20.80 3.53 -11.26
N GLY A 154 -20.35 3.95 -12.42
CA GLY A 154 -19.90 5.31 -12.70
C GLY A 154 -18.54 5.37 -13.40
N LYS A 155 -18.28 6.53 -14.02
CA LYS A 155 -17.08 6.75 -14.86
C LYS A 155 -15.79 6.58 -14.07
N PHE A 156 -15.76 7.03 -12.81
CA PHE A 156 -14.58 6.86 -11.95
C PHE A 156 -14.21 5.38 -11.81
N TRP A 157 -15.17 4.53 -11.42
CA TRP A 157 -14.93 3.11 -11.21
C TRP A 157 -14.55 2.36 -12.49
N SER A 158 -15.12 2.76 -13.61
CA SER A 158 -14.81 2.17 -14.93
C SER A 158 -13.48 2.64 -15.50
N SER A 159 -12.91 3.74 -15.00
CA SER A 159 -11.60 4.25 -15.44
C SER A 159 -10.42 3.65 -14.68
N LEU A 160 -10.66 2.94 -13.58
CA LEU A 160 -9.61 2.33 -12.78
C LEU A 160 -9.00 1.10 -13.49
N THR A 161 -7.71 0.93 -13.31
CA THR A 161 -7.01 -0.28 -13.75
C THR A 161 -7.21 -1.40 -12.71
N VAL A 162 -7.95 -2.43 -13.09
CA VAL A 162 -8.19 -3.60 -12.24
C VAL A 162 -6.91 -4.40 -12.14
N VAL A 163 -6.45 -4.64 -10.91
CA VAL A 163 -5.27 -5.45 -10.58
C VAL A 163 -5.67 -6.90 -10.36
N ASP A 164 -6.75 -7.13 -9.61
CA ASP A 164 -7.25 -8.48 -9.31
C ASP A 164 -8.75 -8.46 -9.00
N THR A 165 -9.34 -9.66 -8.97
CA THR A 165 -10.72 -9.90 -8.54
C THR A 165 -10.71 -11.00 -7.48
N VAL A 166 -11.18 -10.67 -6.28
CA VAL A 166 -11.27 -11.61 -5.16
C VAL A 166 -12.71 -11.64 -4.66
N GLY A 167 -13.34 -12.81 -4.70
CA GLY A 167 -14.75 -12.94 -4.34
C GLY A 167 -15.66 -12.08 -5.22
N SER A 168 -16.47 -11.23 -4.60
CA SER A 168 -17.40 -10.33 -5.28
C SER A 168 -16.79 -8.95 -5.63
N HIS A 169 -15.54 -8.70 -5.25
CA HIS A 169 -14.88 -7.41 -5.35
C HIS A 169 -13.77 -7.37 -6.39
N ARG A 170 -13.67 -6.25 -7.09
CA ARG A 170 -12.52 -5.88 -7.90
C ARG A 170 -11.60 -4.97 -7.09
N PHE A 171 -10.30 -5.23 -7.21
CA PHE A 171 -9.23 -4.44 -6.62
C PHE A 171 -8.49 -3.71 -7.73
N ALA A 172 -8.29 -2.40 -7.58
CA ALA A 172 -7.86 -1.52 -8.66
C ALA A 172 -6.96 -0.37 -8.17
N LYS A 173 -6.32 0.28 -9.14
CA LYS A 173 -5.50 1.49 -8.95
C LYS A 173 -5.79 2.55 -9.99
#